data_8358464a03579125d4d02647dbe0e0ce
#
_entry.id   8358464a03579125d4d02647dbe0e0ce
#
_cell.length_a   1.000
_cell.length_b   1.000
_cell.length_c   1.000
_cell.angle_alpha   90.00
_cell.angle_beta   90.00
_cell.angle_gamma   90.00
#
_symmetry.space_group_name_H-M   'P 1'
#
loop_
_entity.id
_entity.type
_entity.pdbx_description
1 polymer ?
#
loop_
_entity_poly.entity_id
_entity_poly.type
_entity_poly.pdbx_seq_one_letter_code
_entity_poly.pdbx_strand_id
1 'polypeptide(L)'
;MSTDAFSGLLAAGPERRIFEYRANRFWLPALFVFLLLGFDGQSPAESAAPTQRADTILIVKHERKLYLLRDNSPLRSYRIALGLSPTGAKEREWDFRTHEGTYIVDFRQEHSHYFKALHISYPSITDLKRSSALHVPAGRDIFIHGEPNQPTKPVSYYKTRDWTNGCVALSNEDLQDVWNLTVGQTRVEIVP
;
A
#
# COMPACT_ATOMS: atom_id res chain seq x y z
N MET A 1 13.64 60.09 -27.44
CA MET A 1 13.82 59.98 -28.88
C MET A 1 13.16 58.71 -29.33
N SER A 2 12.09 58.97 -30.11
CA SER A 2 11.34 58.19 -31.12
C SER A 2 10.69 56.91 -30.61
N THR A 3 9.42 56.91 -30.32
CA THR A 3 8.18 56.92 -31.19
C THR A 3 8.33 56.02 -32.44
N ASP A 4 7.54 54.95 -32.52
CA ASP A 4 6.48 54.89 -33.54
C ASP A 4 5.57 53.70 -33.33
N ALA A 5 4.33 54.04 -33.41
CA ALA A 5 3.12 53.27 -33.46
C ALA A 5 3.00 52.48 -34.78
N PHE A 6 2.29 51.34 -34.76
CA PHE A 6 1.53 50.92 -35.94
C PHE A 6 0.17 50.34 -35.53
N SER A 7 -0.81 51.03 -36.01
CA SER A 7 -2.25 50.74 -36.00
C SER A 7 -2.63 49.64 -37.02
N GLY A 8 -3.66 48.86 -36.63
CA GLY A 8 -4.76 48.57 -37.53
C GLY A 8 -4.70 47.28 -38.32
N LEU A 9 -5.62 46.39 -38.07
CA LEU A 9 -6.57 45.97 -39.11
C LEU A 9 -7.74 45.18 -38.51
N LEU A 10 -8.91 45.74 -38.59
CA LEU A 10 -10.21 45.10 -38.43
C LEU A 10 -10.45 44.16 -39.62
N ALA A 11 -10.86 42.93 -39.39
CA ALA A 11 -11.45 42.08 -40.39
C ALA A 11 -12.66 41.34 -39.84
N ALA A 12 -13.74 41.58 -40.49
CA ALA A 12 -15.11 41.17 -40.44
C ALA A 12 -15.39 39.70 -40.12
N GLY A 13 -16.45 39.47 -39.33
CA GLY A 13 -17.04 38.15 -39.12
C GLY A 13 -17.97 37.71 -40.27
N PRO A 14 -18.21 36.42 -40.39
CA PRO A 14 -19.24 35.93 -41.30
C PRO A 14 -20.62 35.81 -40.66
N GLU A 15 -21.59 36.20 -41.43
CA GLU A 15 -23.02 36.29 -41.20
C GLU A 15 -23.67 34.97 -40.73
N ARG A 16 -24.60 35.10 -39.79
CA ARG A 16 -25.53 34.03 -39.39
C ARG A 16 -26.65 33.94 -40.44
N ARG A 17 -26.72 32.84 -41.18
CA ARG A 17 -27.90 32.49 -41.96
C ARG A 17 -28.94 31.86 -41.02
N ILE A 18 -30.04 32.57 -40.88
CA ILE A 18 -31.26 32.10 -40.22
C ILE A 18 -31.99 31.21 -41.21
N PHE A 19 -32.07 29.91 -40.94
CA PHE A 19 -32.94 29.01 -41.66
C PHE A 19 -34.32 29.02 -40.98
N GLU A 20 -35.30 29.70 -41.62
CA GLU A 20 -36.70 29.59 -41.24
C GLU A 20 -37.24 28.22 -41.66
N TYR A 21 -37.63 27.42 -40.70
CA TYR A 21 -38.33 26.16 -40.93
C TYR A 21 -39.84 26.39 -40.85
N ARG A 22 -40.49 26.34 -42.02
CA ARG A 22 -41.93 26.45 -42.19
C ARG A 22 -42.63 25.25 -41.58
N ALA A 23 -43.45 25.48 -40.59
CA ALA A 23 -44.35 24.50 -39.97
C ALA A 23 -45.45 24.04 -41.00
N ASN A 24 -45.48 22.74 -41.26
CA ASN A 24 -46.64 22.11 -41.87
C ASN A 24 -47.38 21.26 -40.83
N ARG A 25 -48.57 21.72 -40.49
CA ARG A 25 -49.54 21.05 -39.60
C ARG A 25 -50.17 19.88 -40.32
N PHE A 26 -49.95 18.66 -39.80
CA PHE A 26 -50.93 17.58 -39.92
C PHE A 26 -51.14 16.95 -38.55
N TRP A 27 -52.34 17.15 -38.03
CA TRP A 27 -52.82 16.50 -36.83
C TRP A 27 -53.32 15.09 -37.17
N LEU A 28 -52.81 14.08 -36.50
CA LEU A 28 -53.44 12.81 -36.25
C LEU A 28 -53.08 12.35 -34.84
N PRO A 29 -54.07 12.07 -33.96
CA PRO A 29 -53.80 11.55 -32.65
C PRO A 29 -53.60 10.06 -32.71
N ALA A 30 -52.34 9.59 -32.67
CA ALA A 30 -52.03 8.20 -32.43
C ALA A 30 -52.00 7.99 -30.94
N LEU A 31 -52.97 7.26 -30.43
CA LEU A 31 -53.03 6.79 -29.05
C LEU A 31 -51.93 5.80 -28.81
N PHE A 32 -50.78 6.23 -28.27
CA PHE A 32 -49.70 5.35 -27.83
C PHE A 32 -49.99 4.88 -26.40
N VAL A 33 -50.57 3.70 -26.29
CA VAL A 33 -50.62 3.00 -24.98
C VAL A 33 -49.22 2.59 -24.62
N PHE A 34 -48.57 3.36 -23.74
CA PHE A 34 -47.30 3.00 -23.13
C PHE A 34 -47.54 1.91 -22.12
N LEU A 35 -47.34 0.65 -22.52
CA LEU A 35 -47.26 -0.49 -21.62
C LEU A 35 -45.95 -0.33 -20.84
N LEU A 36 -46.03 0.23 -19.60
CA LEU A 36 -44.93 0.27 -18.66
C LEU A 36 -44.60 -1.17 -18.21
N LEU A 37 -43.79 -1.87 -18.98
CA LEU A 37 -43.08 -3.01 -18.49
C LEU A 37 -42.00 -2.47 -17.54
N GLY A 38 -42.29 -2.57 -16.24
CA GLY A 38 -41.31 -2.32 -15.19
C GLY A 38 -40.10 -3.24 -15.39
N PHE A 39 -39.03 -2.68 -15.93
CA PHE A 39 -37.72 -3.31 -15.88
C PHE A 39 -37.19 -3.02 -14.46
N ASP A 40 -37.46 -3.95 -13.54
CA ASP A 40 -36.74 -4.02 -12.28
C ASP A 40 -35.27 -4.27 -12.62
N GLY A 41 -34.54 -3.17 -12.84
CA GLY A 41 -33.09 -3.16 -12.97
C GLY A 41 -32.46 -3.51 -11.62
N GLN A 42 -32.52 -4.77 -11.22
CA GLN A 42 -31.62 -5.29 -10.20
C GLN A 42 -30.21 -5.24 -10.78
N SER A 43 -29.49 -4.16 -10.45
CA SER A 43 -28.03 -4.14 -10.54
C SER A 43 -27.54 -5.36 -9.77
N PRO A 44 -26.77 -6.28 -10.38
CA PRO A 44 -26.12 -7.31 -9.61
C PRO A 44 -25.26 -6.60 -8.56
N ALA A 45 -25.61 -6.74 -7.28
CA ALA A 45 -24.73 -6.37 -6.20
C ALA A 45 -23.43 -7.11 -6.47
N GLU A 46 -22.39 -6.37 -6.84
CA GLU A 46 -21.03 -6.88 -6.95
C GLU A 46 -20.69 -7.45 -5.58
N SER A 47 -20.83 -8.76 -5.45
CA SER A 47 -20.41 -9.51 -4.27
C SER A 47 -18.90 -9.30 -4.19
N ALA A 48 -18.48 -8.31 -3.40
CA ALA A 48 -17.08 -8.17 -3.05
C ALA A 48 -16.62 -9.54 -2.52
N ALA A 49 -15.80 -10.23 -3.30
CA ALA A 49 -15.20 -11.49 -2.87
C ALA A 49 -14.60 -11.24 -1.48
N PRO A 50 -14.83 -12.13 -0.50
CA PRO A 50 -14.33 -11.92 0.86
C PRO A 50 -12.84 -11.67 0.75
N THR A 51 -12.37 -10.51 1.25
CA THR A 51 -10.97 -10.14 1.20
C THR A 51 -10.19 -11.24 1.94
N GLN A 52 -9.49 -12.06 1.19
CA GLN A 52 -8.83 -13.26 1.70
C GLN A 52 -7.65 -12.80 2.55
N ARG A 53 -7.79 -12.91 3.89
CA ARG A 53 -6.74 -12.51 4.83
C ARG A 53 -5.62 -13.53 4.85
N ALA A 54 -4.41 -13.05 5.03
CA ALA A 54 -3.24 -13.88 5.25
C ALA A 54 -3.28 -14.47 6.67
N ASP A 55 -2.83 -15.72 6.79
CA ASP A 55 -2.56 -16.39 8.07
C ASP A 55 -1.06 -16.32 8.43
N THR A 56 -0.20 -16.10 7.45
CA THR A 56 1.25 -16.07 7.61
C THR A 56 1.89 -14.92 6.83
N ILE A 57 2.82 -14.23 7.49
CA ILE A 57 3.78 -13.31 6.89
C ILE A 57 5.10 -14.06 6.80
N LEU A 58 5.59 -14.33 5.58
CA LEU A 58 6.90 -14.93 5.35
C LEU A 58 7.88 -13.85 4.85
N ILE A 59 8.98 -13.66 5.56
CA ILE A 59 10.05 -12.74 5.20
C ILE A 59 11.27 -13.54 4.76
N VAL A 60 11.65 -13.38 3.48
CA VAL A 60 12.84 -14.01 2.88
C VAL A 60 13.91 -12.93 2.75
N LYS A 61 14.87 -12.93 3.66
CA LYS A 61 15.86 -11.85 3.80
C LYS A 61 16.74 -11.68 2.57
N HIS A 62 17.25 -12.77 1.99
CA HIS A 62 18.12 -12.68 0.83
C HIS A 62 17.41 -12.15 -0.42
N GLU A 63 16.10 -12.37 -0.54
CA GLU A 63 15.27 -11.83 -1.63
C GLU A 63 14.85 -10.38 -1.42
N ARG A 64 14.96 -9.87 -0.19
CA ARG A 64 14.34 -8.59 0.22
C ARG A 64 12.85 -8.57 -0.09
N LYS A 65 12.15 -9.68 0.28
CA LYS A 65 10.71 -9.83 0.06
C LYS A 65 9.97 -10.26 1.31
N LEU A 66 8.78 -9.73 1.44
CA LEU A 66 7.73 -10.17 2.33
C LEU A 66 6.63 -10.78 1.50
N TYR A 67 6.23 -11.99 1.83
CA TYR A 67 5.09 -12.68 1.25
C TYR A 67 3.97 -12.76 2.26
N LEU A 68 2.75 -12.47 1.84
CA LEU A 68 1.53 -12.82 2.56
C LEU A 68 1.05 -14.16 2.05
N LEU A 69 0.91 -15.12 2.95
CA LEU A 69 0.44 -16.45 2.62
C LEU A 69 -0.93 -16.71 3.22
N ARG A 70 -1.69 -17.56 2.55
CA ARG A 70 -2.90 -18.21 3.05
C ARG A 70 -2.82 -19.70 2.75
N ASP A 71 -2.94 -20.55 3.76
CA ASP A 71 -2.82 -21.99 3.62
C ASP A 71 -1.56 -22.40 2.82
N ASN A 72 -0.41 -21.76 3.15
CA ASN A 72 0.89 -21.87 2.47
C ASN A 72 0.93 -21.41 1.00
N SER A 73 -0.13 -20.83 0.48
CA SER A 73 -0.19 -20.29 -0.88
C SER A 73 0.03 -18.77 -0.87
N PRO A 74 0.88 -18.23 -1.76
CA PRO A 74 1.16 -16.81 -1.78
C PRO A 74 -0.04 -16.01 -2.30
N LEU A 75 -0.49 -15.03 -1.50
CA LEU A 75 -1.52 -14.06 -1.87
C LEU A 75 -0.91 -12.81 -2.51
N ARG A 76 0.18 -12.30 -1.91
CA ARG A 76 0.86 -11.06 -2.28
C ARG A 76 2.34 -11.16 -1.97
N SER A 77 3.15 -10.33 -2.63
CA SER A 77 4.55 -10.14 -2.28
C SER A 77 4.95 -8.68 -2.39
N TYR A 78 5.83 -8.24 -1.50
CA TYR A 78 6.28 -6.85 -1.39
C TYR A 78 7.80 -6.79 -1.26
N ARG A 79 8.40 -5.72 -1.80
CA ARG A 79 9.79 -5.42 -1.53
C ARG A 79 9.94 -4.87 -0.11
N ILE A 80 10.99 -5.28 0.59
CA ILE A 80 11.30 -4.80 1.94
C ILE A 80 12.71 -4.23 2.02
N ALA A 81 12.93 -3.42 3.04
CA ALA A 81 14.24 -3.05 3.55
C ALA A 81 14.44 -3.69 4.92
N LEU A 82 15.67 -4.08 5.21
CA LEU A 82 16.10 -4.75 6.42
C LEU A 82 17.02 -3.88 7.27
N GLY A 83 17.59 -4.44 8.33
CA GLY A 83 18.65 -3.83 9.10
C GLY A 83 19.91 -3.58 8.27
N LEU A 84 20.72 -2.59 8.67
CA LEU A 84 21.96 -2.19 7.99
C LEU A 84 22.98 -3.32 7.82
N SER A 85 22.91 -4.37 8.66
CA SER A 85 23.70 -5.60 8.57
C SER A 85 22.78 -6.79 8.26
N PRO A 86 22.28 -6.94 7.03
CA PRO A 86 21.15 -7.85 6.77
C PRO A 86 21.49 -9.33 6.79
N THR A 87 22.79 -9.68 6.75
CA THR A 87 23.26 -11.08 6.67
C THR A 87 23.36 -11.73 8.05
N GLY A 88 22.83 -12.94 8.14
CA GLY A 88 22.81 -13.74 9.37
C GLY A 88 21.71 -13.35 10.36
N ALA A 89 21.48 -14.20 11.34
CA ALA A 89 20.50 -13.97 12.38
C ALA A 89 20.98 -12.89 13.37
N LYS A 90 20.03 -12.17 13.98
CA LYS A 90 20.31 -11.25 15.08
C LYS A 90 20.85 -12.00 16.30
N GLU A 91 21.96 -11.52 16.86
CA GLU A 91 22.61 -12.11 18.02
C GLU A 91 22.53 -11.24 19.28
N ARG A 92 22.51 -9.92 19.10
CA ARG A 92 22.50 -8.94 20.19
C ARG A 92 21.83 -7.64 19.82
N GLU A 93 21.51 -6.86 20.81
CA GLU A 93 21.07 -5.47 20.62
C GLU A 93 22.15 -4.66 19.86
N TRP A 94 21.72 -3.76 18.99
CA TRP A 94 22.58 -2.86 18.17
C TRP A 94 23.52 -3.56 17.17
N ASP A 95 23.27 -4.83 16.82
CA ASP A 95 24.01 -5.50 15.74
C ASP A 95 23.49 -5.14 14.33
N PHE A 96 22.41 -4.37 14.26
CA PHE A 96 21.76 -3.93 13.02
C PHE A 96 21.27 -5.09 12.13
N ARG A 97 21.16 -6.29 12.68
CA ARG A 97 20.62 -7.45 11.96
C ARG A 97 19.13 -7.58 12.18
N THR A 98 18.42 -8.02 11.16
CA THR A 98 17.05 -8.50 11.27
C THR A 98 17.11 -9.95 11.77
N HIS A 99 16.34 -10.26 12.81
CA HIS A 99 16.30 -11.59 13.43
C HIS A 99 15.76 -12.66 12.45
N GLU A 100 15.95 -13.93 12.76
CA GLU A 100 15.42 -15.08 12.03
C GLU A 100 14.69 -15.98 13.04
N GLY A 101 13.57 -16.57 12.59
CA GLY A 101 12.74 -17.42 13.46
C GLY A 101 11.27 -17.31 13.18
N THR A 102 10.47 -17.87 14.10
CA THR A 102 9.00 -17.85 14.04
C THR A 102 8.43 -17.03 15.17
N TYR A 103 7.54 -16.12 14.87
CA TYR A 103 6.95 -15.13 15.76
C TYR A 103 5.48 -14.95 15.42
N ILE A 104 4.82 -13.99 16.07
CA ILE A 104 3.47 -13.52 15.75
C ILE A 104 3.45 -11.99 15.75
N VAL A 105 2.47 -11.42 15.06
CA VAL A 105 2.09 -10.02 15.23
C VAL A 105 1.31 -9.93 16.54
N ASP A 106 1.92 -9.46 17.61
CA ASP A 106 1.30 -9.37 18.93
C ASP A 106 0.68 -8.01 19.23
N PHE A 107 1.14 -6.97 18.52
CA PHE A 107 0.62 -5.61 18.67
C PHE A 107 0.58 -4.88 17.31
N ARG A 108 -0.43 -4.02 17.13
CA ARG A 108 -0.63 -3.20 15.93
C ARG A 108 -0.71 -1.73 16.32
N GLN A 109 0.18 -0.91 15.78
CA GLN A 109 0.25 0.52 16.06
C GLN A 109 -0.17 1.31 14.81
N GLU A 110 -1.36 1.91 14.85
CA GLU A 110 -1.90 2.69 13.74
C GLU A 110 -1.20 4.03 13.57
N HIS A 111 -0.81 4.67 14.66
CA HIS A 111 -0.11 5.96 14.68
C HIS A 111 1.35 5.76 15.11
N SER A 112 2.18 5.35 14.17
CA SER A 112 3.62 5.18 14.36
C SER A 112 4.40 6.39 13.83
N HIS A 113 5.63 6.57 14.27
CA HIS A 113 6.60 7.50 13.64
C HIS A 113 6.96 7.08 12.20
N TYR A 114 6.63 5.85 11.84
CA TYR A 114 6.87 5.23 10.53
C TYR A 114 5.53 4.81 9.89
N PHE A 115 4.61 5.75 9.74
CA PHE A 115 3.27 5.55 9.19
C PHE A 115 2.41 4.62 10.07
N LYS A 116 2.54 3.32 9.92
CA LYS A 116 1.94 2.26 10.73
C LYS A 116 3.01 1.25 11.12
N ALA A 117 2.74 0.44 12.16
CA ALA A 117 3.68 -0.59 12.57
C ALA A 117 2.98 -1.84 13.12
N LEU A 118 3.50 -3.00 12.75
CA LEU A 118 3.13 -4.31 13.30
C LEU A 118 4.28 -4.75 14.18
N HIS A 119 4.08 -4.85 15.50
CA HIS A 119 5.07 -5.37 16.42
C HIS A 119 5.15 -6.88 16.28
N ILE A 120 6.36 -7.41 16.33
CA ILE A 120 6.64 -8.84 16.27
C ILE A 120 7.05 -9.31 17.65
N SER A 121 6.59 -10.47 18.09
CA SER A 121 6.85 -11.07 19.40
C SER A 121 8.32 -11.50 19.59
N TYR A 122 9.26 -10.64 19.18
CA TYR A 122 10.68 -10.78 19.43
C TYR A 122 11.06 -10.06 20.76
N PRO A 123 11.95 -10.57 21.61
CA PRO A 123 12.66 -11.85 21.47
C PRO A 123 11.82 -13.05 21.92
N SER A 124 11.93 -14.18 21.21
CA SER A 124 11.40 -15.45 21.64
C SER A 124 12.25 -16.05 22.78
N ILE A 125 11.75 -17.13 23.41
CA ILE A 125 12.53 -17.86 24.41
C ILE A 125 13.86 -18.37 23.82
N THR A 126 13.87 -18.75 22.57
CA THR A 126 15.09 -19.19 21.85
C THR A 126 16.09 -18.06 21.70
N ASP A 127 15.62 -16.86 21.37
CA ASP A 127 16.46 -15.67 21.23
C ASP A 127 17.06 -15.25 22.56
N LEU A 128 16.25 -15.28 23.63
CA LEU A 128 16.72 -15.01 25.01
C LEU A 128 17.77 -16.01 25.47
N LYS A 129 17.61 -17.30 25.20
CA LYS A 129 18.61 -18.33 25.52
C LYS A 129 19.91 -18.09 24.77
N ARG A 130 19.83 -17.75 23.47
CA ARG A 130 21.01 -17.47 22.65
C ARG A 130 21.76 -16.24 23.13
N SER A 131 21.08 -15.14 23.39
CA SER A 131 21.71 -13.91 23.89
C SER A 131 22.29 -14.07 25.29
N SER A 132 21.63 -14.84 26.19
CA SER A 132 22.13 -15.17 27.50
C SER A 132 23.41 -15.99 27.40
N ALA A 133 23.48 -16.98 26.52
CA ALA A 133 24.70 -17.79 26.33
C ALA A 133 25.88 -16.92 25.81
N LEU A 134 25.60 -15.86 25.12
CA LEU A 134 26.60 -14.88 24.64
C LEU A 134 26.88 -13.76 25.67
N HIS A 135 26.18 -13.74 26.81
CA HIS A 135 26.24 -12.67 27.81
C HIS A 135 25.96 -11.27 27.24
N VAL A 136 25.00 -11.16 26.36
CA VAL A 136 24.60 -9.89 25.68
C VAL A 136 23.08 -9.71 25.73
N PRO A 137 22.55 -8.47 25.71
CA PRO A 137 21.11 -8.26 25.59
C PRO A 137 20.62 -8.67 24.19
N ALA A 138 19.49 -9.35 24.12
CA ALA A 138 18.84 -9.72 22.85
C ALA A 138 18.37 -8.49 22.05
N GLY A 139 18.01 -7.41 22.74
CA GLY A 139 17.26 -6.30 22.20
C GLY A 139 15.75 -6.57 22.23
N ARG A 140 14.97 -5.63 21.71
CA ARG A 140 13.49 -5.66 21.71
C ARG A 140 12.94 -4.73 20.63
N ASP A 141 11.60 -4.57 20.60
CA ASP A 141 10.90 -3.57 19.79
C ASP A 141 11.19 -3.69 18.28
N ILE A 142 11.02 -4.91 17.78
CA ILE A 142 11.13 -5.18 16.34
C ILE A 142 9.74 -5.06 15.70
N PHE A 143 9.69 -4.29 14.60
CA PHE A 143 8.47 -4.00 13.86
C PHE A 143 8.60 -4.31 12.38
N ILE A 144 7.45 -4.59 11.76
CA ILE A 144 7.22 -4.40 10.33
C ILE A 144 6.54 -3.03 10.21
N HIS A 145 7.16 -2.06 9.53
CA HIS A 145 6.69 -0.67 9.52
C HIS A 145 6.84 0.01 8.15
N GLY A 146 6.25 1.19 8.00
CA GLY A 146 6.34 2.02 6.80
C GLY A 146 7.59 2.90 6.76
N GLU A 147 7.54 3.87 5.88
CA GLU A 147 8.57 4.90 5.75
C GLU A 147 8.45 5.94 6.89
N PRO A 148 9.51 6.68 7.22
CA PRO A 148 9.46 7.74 8.23
C PRO A 148 8.43 8.82 7.87
N ASN A 149 7.65 9.29 8.85
CA ASN A 149 6.73 10.42 8.65
C ASN A 149 7.48 11.74 8.36
N GLN A 150 8.73 11.84 8.82
CA GLN A 150 9.63 12.96 8.54
C GLN A 150 10.91 12.43 7.89
N PRO A 151 10.88 12.18 6.56
CA PRO A 151 12.01 11.59 5.87
C PRO A 151 13.18 12.59 5.77
N THR A 152 14.38 12.15 6.14
CA THR A 152 15.63 12.92 6.03
C THR A 152 16.42 12.60 4.76
N LYS A 153 15.98 11.60 3.99
CA LYS A 153 16.58 11.14 2.74
C LYS A 153 15.51 11.15 1.63
N PRO A 154 15.92 11.18 0.35
CA PRO A 154 14.97 11.02 -0.76
C PRO A 154 14.20 9.69 -0.66
N VAL A 155 12.97 9.66 -1.17
CA VAL A 155 12.11 8.45 -1.15
C VAL A 155 12.82 7.24 -1.78
N SER A 156 13.61 7.44 -2.83
CA SER A 156 14.38 6.38 -3.47
C SER A 156 15.36 5.68 -2.52
N TYR A 157 15.89 6.37 -1.53
CA TYR A 157 16.78 5.78 -0.52
C TYR A 157 16.06 4.69 0.27
N TYR A 158 14.85 4.98 0.75
CA TYR A 158 14.06 4.05 1.57
C TYR A 158 13.58 2.83 0.77
N LYS A 159 13.38 3.01 -0.54
CA LYS A 159 12.93 1.94 -1.45
C LYS A 159 14.03 1.02 -1.96
N THR A 160 15.29 1.44 -1.93
CA THR A 160 16.37 0.69 -2.60
C THR A 160 17.46 0.17 -1.66
N ARG A 161 17.48 0.58 -0.41
CA ARG A 161 18.54 0.25 0.54
C ARG A 161 17.99 -0.38 1.81
N ASP A 162 18.80 -1.18 2.48
CA ASP A 162 18.59 -1.57 3.87
C ASP A 162 18.99 -0.39 4.76
N TRP A 163 18.10 0.03 5.66
CA TRP A 163 18.29 1.28 6.40
C TRP A 163 17.81 1.24 7.85
N THR A 164 17.23 0.12 8.29
CA THR A 164 16.71 0.01 9.66
C THR A 164 17.77 -0.43 10.66
N ASN A 165 17.44 -0.38 11.94
CA ASN A 165 18.28 -0.91 13.00
C ASN A 165 17.98 -2.40 13.33
N GLY A 166 17.24 -3.09 12.43
CA GLY A 166 16.86 -4.49 12.58
C GLY A 166 15.38 -4.77 12.30
N CYS A 167 14.56 -3.73 12.17
CA CYS A 167 13.17 -3.83 11.75
C CYS A 167 13.05 -4.20 10.26
N VAL A 168 11.84 -4.50 9.83
CA VAL A 168 11.48 -4.73 8.43
C VAL A 168 10.66 -3.55 7.95
N ALA A 169 11.12 -2.85 6.91
CA ALA A 169 10.43 -1.68 6.38
C ALA A 169 9.87 -1.92 4.99
N LEU A 170 8.70 -1.35 4.71
CA LEU A 170 8.00 -1.34 3.43
C LEU A 170 7.74 0.11 2.98
N SER A 171 7.28 0.27 1.73
CA SER A 171 6.61 1.52 1.36
C SER A 171 5.31 1.68 2.17
N ASN A 172 4.85 2.92 2.35
CA ASN A 172 3.60 3.16 3.08
C ASN A 172 2.39 2.50 2.40
N GLU A 173 2.38 2.46 1.07
CA GLU A 173 1.35 1.80 0.27
C GLU A 173 1.34 0.29 0.51
N ASP A 174 2.51 -0.36 0.40
CA ASP A 174 2.64 -1.81 0.63
C ASP A 174 2.29 -2.18 2.07
N LEU A 175 2.73 -1.38 3.04
CA LEU A 175 2.39 -1.62 4.44
C LEU A 175 0.89 -1.46 4.70
N GLN A 176 0.21 -0.51 4.05
CA GLN A 176 -1.24 -0.38 4.17
C GLN A 176 -1.96 -1.64 3.66
N ASP A 177 -1.46 -2.25 2.59
CA ASP A 177 -2.02 -3.51 2.08
C ASP A 177 -1.74 -4.67 3.04
N VAL A 178 -0.52 -4.82 3.53
CA VAL A 178 -0.17 -5.79 4.59
C VAL A 178 -1.05 -5.59 5.83
N TRP A 179 -1.26 -4.36 6.25
CA TRP A 179 -2.13 -4.01 7.37
C TRP A 179 -3.57 -4.51 7.16
N ASN A 180 -4.13 -4.30 5.99
CA ASN A 180 -5.51 -4.67 5.68
C ASN A 180 -5.71 -6.20 5.56
N LEU A 181 -4.68 -6.89 5.07
CA LEU A 181 -4.71 -8.33 4.83
C LEU A 181 -4.28 -9.18 6.02
N THR A 182 -3.79 -8.56 7.11
CA THR A 182 -3.37 -9.28 8.33
C THR A 182 -4.21 -8.87 9.54
N VAL A 183 -4.13 -9.65 10.60
CA VAL A 183 -4.77 -9.38 11.90
C VAL A 183 -3.75 -9.56 13.04
N GLY A 184 -4.14 -9.22 14.26
CA GLY A 184 -3.38 -9.63 15.44
C GLY A 184 -3.26 -11.14 15.48
N GLN A 185 -2.15 -11.66 16.00
CA GLN A 185 -1.78 -13.08 16.05
C GLN A 185 -1.44 -13.72 14.69
N THR A 186 -1.36 -12.94 13.60
CA THR A 186 -0.83 -13.44 12.32
C THR A 186 0.60 -13.98 12.54
N ARG A 187 0.86 -15.20 12.08
CA ARG A 187 2.19 -15.82 12.15
C ARG A 187 3.19 -15.04 11.32
N VAL A 188 4.42 -14.92 11.83
CA VAL A 188 5.55 -14.28 11.13
C VAL A 188 6.70 -15.26 11.09
N GLU A 189 7.15 -15.61 9.90
CA GLU A 189 8.34 -16.42 9.67
C GLU A 189 9.40 -15.57 9.00
N ILE A 190 10.61 -15.56 9.54
CA ILE A 190 11.74 -14.82 8.99
C ILE A 190 12.87 -15.81 8.74
N VAL A 191 13.20 -15.94 7.45
CA VAL A 191 14.24 -16.88 6.97
C VAL A 191 15.36 -16.13 6.26
N PRO A 192 16.57 -16.71 6.18
CA PRO A 192 17.74 -16.16 5.52
C PRO A 192 17.52 -15.63 4.10
#